data_088f040c05f60227b6fa23c56969234c
#
_entry.id   088f040c05f60227b6fa23c56969234c
#
_cell.length_a   1.000
_cell.length_b   1.000
_cell.length_c   1.000
_cell.angle_alpha   90.00
_cell.angle_beta   90.00
_cell.angle_gamma   90.00
#
_symmetry.space_group_name_H-M   'P 1'
#
loop_
_entity.id
_entity.type
_entity.pdbx_description
1 polymer ?
#
loop_
_entity_poly.entity_id
_entity_poly.type
_entity_poly.pdbx_seq_one_letter_code
_entity_poly.pdbx_strand_id
1 'polypeptide(L)'
;TYSASETGIDYCVGMLCIDENDDILDPGRWKKRRYPVLKSHEKSGIYGPGHNSFTTDEEGNDIMVFHARTETEIEGNPLYNPNRHAMLMKIEWNDMGEPVFQL
;
A
#
# COMPACT_ATOMS: atom_id res chain seq x y z
N THR A 1 2.91 -6.93 -2.38
CA THR A 1 3.08 -5.74 -1.52
C THR A 1 3.31 -6.14 -0.07
N TYR A 2 3.89 -5.27 0.71
CA TYR A 2 4.11 -5.43 2.14
C TYR A 2 4.03 -4.08 2.85
N SER A 3 3.62 -4.08 4.12
CA SER A 3 3.63 -2.89 4.94
C SER A 3 4.97 -2.74 5.65
N ALA A 4 5.42 -1.53 5.85
CA ALA A 4 6.71 -1.22 6.45
C ALA A 4 6.63 0.01 7.35
N SER A 5 7.64 0.15 8.23
CA SER A 5 7.76 1.18 9.24
C SER A 5 6.83 0.99 10.44
N GLU A 6 6.84 1.93 11.37
CA GLU A 6 5.97 1.94 12.54
C GLU A 6 4.57 2.42 12.16
N THR A 7 3.59 2.19 13.02
CA THR A 7 2.18 2.52 12.76
C THR A 7 1.85 4.02 12.82
N GLY A 8 2.84 4.88 12.61
CA GLY A 8 2.71 6.33 12.51
C GLY A 8 2.47 6.81 11.09
N ILE A 9 2.77 8.08 10.86
CA ILE A 9 2.63 8.72 9.55
C ILE A 9 3.62 8.20 8.49
N ASP A 10 4.69 7.55 8.93
CA ASP A 10 5.69 6.93 8.04
C ASP A 10 5.35 5.50 7.63
N TYR A 11 4.26 4.94 8.17
CA TYR A 11 3.75 3.64 7.74
C TYR A 11 3.43 3.68 6.25
N CYS A 12 3.86 2.69 5.51
CA CYS A 12 3.81 2.72 4.05
C CYS A 12 3.71 1.31 3.46
N VAL A 13 3.46 1.26 2.17
CA VAL A 13 3.39 0.00 1.42
C VAL A 13 4.57 -0.07 0.45
N GLY A 14 5.37 -1.11 0.58
CA GLY A 14 6.41 -1.46 -0.37
C GLY A 14 5.97 -2.55 -1.34
N MET A 15 6.77 -2.80 -2.36
CA MET A 15 6.47 -3.81 -3.37
C MET A 15 7.70 -4.63 -3.75
N LEU A 16 7.49 -5.94 -3.81
CA LEU A 16 8.41 -6.92 -4.41
C LEU A 16 7.78 -7.42 -5.69
N CYS A 17 8.59 -7.52 -6.74
CA CYS A 17 8.17 -8.01 -8.06
C CYS A 17 9.04 -9.16 -8.52
N ILE A 18 8.44 -10.08 -9.24
CA ILE A 18 9.12 -11.18 -9.89
C ILE A 18 8.51 -11.39 -11.29
N ASP A 19 9.29 -11.83 -12.25
CA ASP A 19 8.76 -12.23 -13.55
C ASP A 19 7.91 -13.50 -13.40
N GLU A 20 6.78 -13.57 -14.12
CA GLU A 20 5.84 -14.69 -14.03
C GLU A 20 6.45 -16.05 -14.40
N ASN A 21 7.52 -16.05 -15.19
CA ASN A 21 8.22 -17.25 -15.62
C ASN A 21 9.38 -17.66 -14.69
N ASP A 22 9.71 -16.82 -13.72
CA ASP A 22 10.77 -17.12 -12.76
C ASP A 22 10.25 -17.99 -11.60
N ASP A 23 11.19 -18.70 -10.96
CA ASP A 23 10.90 -19.51 -9.77
C ASP A 23 10.61 -18.60 -8.56
N ILE A 24 9.37 -18.61 -8.11
CA ILE A 24 8.92 -17.80 -6.96
C ILE A 24 9.60 -18.18 -5.64
N LEU A 25 10.21 -19.36 -5.56
CA LEU A 25 10.94 -19.83 -4.40
C LEU A 25 12.41 -19.41 -4.41
N ASP A 26 12.89 -18.83 -5.50
CA ASP A 26 14.24 -18.30 -5.60
C ASP A 26 14.25 -16.83 -5.14
N PRO A 27 14.79 -16.52 -3.95
CA PRO A 27 14.80 -15.15 -3.42
C PRO A 27 15.61 -14.18 -4.28
N GLY A 28 16.57 -14.68 -5.05
CA GLY A 28 17.40 -13.86 -5.95
C GLY A 28 16.65 -13.33 -7.17
N ARG A 29 15.47 -13.88 -7.47
CA ARG A 29 14.63 -13.45 -8.60
C ARG A 29 13.68 -12.33 -8.25
N TRP A 30 13.43 -12.09 -6.96
CA TRP A 30 12.56 -11.03 -6.51
C TRP A 30 13.29 -9.69 -6.54
N LYS A 31 12.63 -8.67 -7.10
CA LYS A 31 13.11 -7.29 -7.14
C LYS A 31 12.29 -6.42 -6.22
N LYS A 32 12.97 -5.80 -5.26
CA LYS A 32 12.36 -4.86 -4.33
C LYS A 32 12.35 -3.46 -4.95
N ARG A 33 11.22 -2.79 -4.93
CA ARG A 33 11.14 -1.38 -5.29
C ARG A 33 11.90 -0.55 -4.26
N ARG A 34 12.67 0.42 -4.76
CA ARG A 34 13.50 1.30 -3.91
C ARG A 34 12.66 2.21 -3.02
N TYR A 35 11.52 2.67 -3.54
CA TYR A 35 10.62 3.58 -2.84
C TYR A 35 9.28 2.90 -2.57
N PRO A 36 8.58 3.31 -1.48
CA PRO A 36 7.23 2.85 -1.26
C PRO A 36 6.31 3.13 -2.46
N VAL A 37 5.42 2.20 -2.74
CA VAL A 37 4.40 2.37 -3.79
C VAL A 37 3.17 3.13 -3.28
N LEU A 38 2.99 3.16 -1.96
CA LEU A 38 1.94 3.93 -1.29
C LEU A 38 2.48 4.47 0.02
N LYS A 39 2.38 5.77 0.22
CA LYS A 39 2.83 6.48 1.43
C LYS A 39 1.90 7.64 1.74
N SER A 40 2.13 8.31 2.85
CA SER A 40 1.39 9.53 3.21
C SER A 40 1.33 10.51 2.04
N HIS A 41 0.13 11.02 1.80
CA HIS A 41 -0.14 11.97 0.71
C HIS A 41 -0.95 13.14 1.27
N GLU A 42 -0.25 14.24 1.57
CA GLU A 42 -0.80 15.40 2.25
C GLU A 42 -2.01 16.01 1.53
N LYS A 43 -1.93 16.13 0.19
CA LYS A 43 -3.01 16.71 -0.61
C LYS A 43 -4.31 15.92 -0.51
N SER A 44 -4.24 14.63 -0.29
CA SER A 44 -5.41 13.76 -0.10
C SER A 44 -5.83 13.62 1.36
N GLY A 45 -5.05 14.18 2.30
CA GLY A 45 -5.31 14.01 3.73
C GLY A 45 -5.17 12.57 4.22
N ILE A 46 -4.30 11.78 3.58
CA ILE A 46 -4.10 10.36 3.87
C ILE A 46 -2.70 10.18 4.43
N TYR A 47 -2.61 9.59 5.62
CA TYR A 47 -1.35 9.42 6.34
C TYR A 47 -1.16 7.99 6.82
N GLY A 48 0.06 7.50 6.69
CA GLY A 48 0.45 6.18 7.15
C GLY A 48 -0.37 5.04 6.55
N PRO A 49 -0.52 4.95 5.21
CA PRO A 49 -1.30 3.87 4.61
C PRO A 49 -0.59 2.52 4.70
N GLY A 50 -1.35 1.46 4.91
CA GLY A 50 -0.79 0.12 4.96
C GLY A 50 -1.81 -0.96 5.31
N HIS A 51 -1.28 -2.12 5.68
CA HIS A 51 -2.06 -3.32 6.04
C HIS A 51 -3.11 -3.63 4.95
N ASN A 52 -2.64 -3.69 3.72
CA ASN A 52 -3.49 -3.77 2.55
C ASN A 52 -3.92 -5.20 2.18
N SER A 53 -5.03 -5.28 1.50
CA SER A 53 -5.52 -6.46 0.79
C SER A 53 -6.08 -6.06 -0.57
N PHE A 54 -6.40 -7.04 -1.40
CA PHE A 54 -6.90 -6.81 -2.74
C PHE A 54 -8.23 -7.52 -2.95
N THR A 55 -9.08 -6.90 -3.74
CA THR A 55 -10.37 -7.46 -4.18
C THR A 55 -10.72 -6.90 -5.56
N THR A 56 -11.86 -7.27 -6.08
CA THR A 56 -12.42 -6.69 -7.29
C THR A 56 -13.80 -6.11 -6.98
N ASP A 57 -14.18 -5.06 -7.68
CA ASP A 57 -15.52 -4.50 -7.59
C ASP A 57 -16.49 -5.25 -8.53
N GLU A 58 -17.76 -4.84 -8.54
CA GLU A 58 -18.80 -5.44 -9.37
C GLU A 58 -18.55 -5.25 -10.88
N GLU A 59 -17.75 -4.26 -11.24
CA GLU A 59 -17.37 -3.96 -12.63
C GLU A 59 -16.10 -4.69 -13.07
N GLY A 60 -15.46 -5.44 -12.15
CA GLY A 60 -14.22 -6.17 -12.41
C GLY A 60 -12.95 -5.33 -12.29
N ASN A 61 -13.03 -4.15 -11.68
CA ASN A 61 -11.83 -3.36 -11.39
C ASN A 61 -11.08 -3.92 -10.19
N ASP A 62 -9.76 -3.88 -10.27
CA ASP A 62 -8.91 -4.26 -9.14
C ASP A 62 -8.90 -3.15 -8.09
N ILE A 63 -9.19 -3.52 -6.87
CA ILE A 63 -9.31 -2.60 -5.73
C ILE A 63 -8.32 -2.99 -4.65
N MET A 64 -7.57 -2.01 -4.17
CA MET A 64 -6.77 -2.14 -2.96
C MET A 64 -7.58 -1.60 -1.77
N VAL A 65 -7.70 -2.42 -0.74
CA VAL A 65 -8.27 -2.03 0.56
C VAL A 65 -7.10 -1.84 1.52
N PHE A 66 -7.04 -0.72 2.19
CA PHE A 66 -5.97 -0.43 3.13
C PHE A 66 -6.50 0.45 4.27
N HIS A 67 -5.76 0.56 5.35
CA HIS A 67 -6.07 1.55 6.35
C HIS A 67 -5.13 2.75 6.23
N ALA A 68 -5.61 3.90 6.63
CA ALA A 68 -4.80 5.10 6.77
C ALA A 68 -5.39 6.03 7.84
N ARG A 69 -4.54 6.96 8.27
CA ARG A 69 -4.93 8.01 9.19
C ARG A 69 -5.36 9.25 8.42
N THR A 70 -6.21 10.04 9.02
CA THR A 70 -6.63 11.35 8.51
C THR A 70 -5.94 12.51 9.22
N GLU A 71 -5.17 12.21 10.27
CA GLU A 71 -4.47 13.17 11.11
C GLU A 71 -2.98 12.85 11.15
N THR A 72 -2.14 13.90 11.21
CA THR A 72 -0.68 13.76 11.32
C THR A 72 -0.22 13.57 12.76
N GLU A 73 -0.94 14.20 13.71
CA GLU A 73 -0.65 14.07 15.13
C GLU A 73 -1.37 12.84 15.70
N ILE A 74 -0.60 11.96 16.30
CA ILE A 74 -1.11 10.72 16.87
C ILE A 74 -1.04 10.82 18.39
N GLU A 75 -2.19 10.94 19.01
CA GLU A 75 -2.31 11.02 20.47
C GLU A 75 -2.09 9.64 21.09
N GLY A 76 -1.18 9.57 22.05
CA GLY A 76 -0.85 8.36 22.77
C GLY A 76 -0.02 7.37 21.95
N ASN A 77 -0.13 6.09 22.26
CA ASN A 77 0.57 5.04 21.52
C ASN A 77 -0.08 4.84 20.16
N PRO A 78 0.69 4.98 19.05
CA PRO A 78 0.13 4.81 17.70
C PRO A 78 -0.58 3.50 17.46
N LEU A 79 -0.13 2.42 18.12
CA LEU A 79 -0.74 1.10 17.99
C LEU A 79 -2.20 1.07 18.46
N TYR A 80 -2.53 1.87 19.46
CA TYR A 80 -3.86 1.89 20.08
C TYR A 80 -4.70 3.11 19.69
N ASN A 81 -4.13 4.04 18.92
CA ASN A 81 -4.86 5.23 18.47
C ASN A 81 -5.90 4.82 17.42
N PRO A 82 -7.20 5.20 17.62
CA PRO A 82 -8.30 4.75 16.76
C PRO A 82 -8.39 5.47 15.39
N ASN A 83 -7.62 6.52 15.17
CA ASN A 83 -7.61 7.23 13.89
C ASN A 83 -6.92 6.38 12.80
N ARG A 84 -7.56 5.30 12.42
CA ARG A 84 -7.19 4.42 11.30
C ARG A 84 -8.47 3.99 10.61
N HIS A 85 -8.64 4.40 9.38
CA HIS A 85 -9.87 4.21 8.61
C HIS A 85 -9.63 3.29 7.43
N ALA A 86 -10.57 2.43 7.13
CA ALA A 86 -10.55 1.63 5.91
C ALA A 86 -10.76 2.54 4.70
N MET A 87 -9.87 2.40 3.74
CA MET A 87 -9.89 3.15 2.49
C MET A 87 -9.82 2.22 1.29
N LEU A 88 -10.37 2.67 0.19
CA LEU A 88 -10.41 1.93 -1.07
C LEU A 88 -9.70 2.75 -2.14
N MET A 89 -8.93 2.06 -2.98
CA MET A 89 -8.29 2.67 -4.13
C MET A 89 -8.37 1.72 -5.32
N LYS A 90 -8.82 2.23 -6.46
CA LYS A 90 -8.75 1.50 -7.71
C LYS A 90 -7.29 1.40 -8.16
N ILE A 91 -6.87 0.21 -8.57
CA ILE A 91 -5.54 -0.02 -9.12
C ILE A 91 -5.64 0.11 -10.63
N GLU A 92 -4.83 0.99 -11.18
CA GLU A 92 -4.62 1.06 -12.62
C GLU A 92 -3.39 0.22 -13.00
N TRP A 93 -3.30 -0.19 -14.25
CA TRP A 93 -2.19 -0.97 -14.76
C TRP A 93 -1.51 -0.20 -15.89
N ASN A 94 -0.16 -0.13 -15.85
CA ASN A 94 0.58 0.51 -16.92
C ASN A 94 0.77 -0.44 -18.11
N ASP A 95 1.38 0.06 -19.20
CA ASP A 95 1.61 -0.71 -20.42
C ASP A 95 2.58 -1.90 -20.23
N MET A 96 3.34 -1.91 -19.14
CA MET A 96 4.24 -3.00 -18.78
C MET A 96 3.58 -4.07 -17.90
N GLY A 97 2.27 -3.93 -17.62
CA GLY A 97 1.53 -4.83 -16.74
C GLY A 97 1.84 -4.65 -15.27
N GLU A 98 2.35 -3.49 -14.88
CA GLU A 98 2.65 -3.18 -13.48
C GLU A 98 1.51 -2.39 -12.85
N PRO A 99 1.18 -2.65 -11.57
CA PRO A 99 0.14 -1.90 -10.88
C PRO A 99 0.60 -0.47 -10.56
N VAL A 100 -0.32 0.47 -10.68
CA VAL A 100 -0.12 1.88 -10.34
C VAL A 100 -1.00 2.23 -9.15
N PHE A 101 -0.37 2.62 -8.05
CA PHE A 101 -1.04 3.04 -6.82
C PHE A 101 -0.99 4.57 -6.76
N GLN A 102 -2.13 5.20 -6.94
CA GLN A 102 -2.20 6.66 -7.00
C GLN A 102 -3.35 7.20 -6.15
N LEU A 103 -2.98 8.02 -5.18
CA LEU A 103 -3.93 8.73 -4.33
C LEU A 103 -4.36 10.08 -4.93
#